data_872421a9bf42f89598448f36408d7151
#
_entry.id   872421a9bf42f89598448f36408d7151
#
_cell.length_a   1.000
_cell.length_b   1.000
_cell.length_c   1.000
_cell.angle_alpha   90.00
_cell.angle_beta   90.00
_cell.angle_gamma   90.00
#
_symmetry.space_group_name_H-M   'P 1'
#
loop_
_entity.id
_entity.type
_entity.pdbx_description
1 polymer ?
#
loop_
_entity_poly.entity_id
_entity_poly.type
_entity_poly.pdbx_seq_one_letter_code
_entity_poly.pdbx_strand_id
1 'polypeptide(L)'
;MVYQNAMVFGPDFRFHKGGFAVENARFSRVLTVEEGEGIDLAGAYVVPGFIDVHNHGNSGKDFSDGDYEGLKTLARYLAKNGITSFAPASVTLPEEQLKTAYQTGARLAKEAPAGCAVLRGIHMEGPFFSEKKKGAQNGAYLQNPNVEMFLRLNEAAEGLIKIADVAPELPGAIPYIEHVSKICTVSIAHTDANYEQAKAAIAAGASHITHLFNAMPSFLHRAPGVVGAAAESPWVIAELICDGQHVHESVVRAAFSMFGAARLCLISDALSCCGMPK
;
A
#
# COMPACT_ATOMS: atom_id res chain seq x y z
N MET A 1 -27.60 -0.33 -16.04
CA MET A 1 -27.04 -1.51 -16.77
C MET A 1 -27.12 -2.71 -15.84
N VAL A 2 -27.66 -3.83 -16.32
CA VAL A 2 -27.84 -5.07 -15.55
C VAL A 2 -26.81 -6.09 -16.01
N TYR A 3 -26.21 -6.81 -15.07
CA TYR A 3 -25.32 -7.93 -15.30
C TYR A 3 -25.93 -9.17 -14.66
N GLN A 4 -25.92 -10.30 -15.36
CA GLN A 4 -26.62 -11.53 -14.95
C GLN A 4 -25.69 -12.74 -15.01
N ASN A 5 -26.17 -13.86 -14.46
CA ASN A 5 -25.47 -15.15 -14.49
C ASN A 5 -24.02 -15.05 -13.98
N ALA A 6 -23.86 -14.54 -12.76
CA ALA A 6 -22.57 -14.35 -12.09
C ALA A 6 -22.53 -15.02 -10.71
N MET A 7 -21.33 -15.22 -10.21
CA MET A 7 -21.04 -15.52 -8.81
C MET A 7 -20.56 -14.22 -8.14
N VAL A 8 -21.46 -13.49 -7.48
CA VAL A 8 -21.19 -12.17 -6.91
C VAL A 8 -20.72 -12.30 -5.47
N PHE A 9 -19.59 -11.69 -5.13
CA PHE A 9 -19.06 -11.65 -3.76
C PHE A 9 -19.89 -10.67 -2.91
N GLY A 10 -20.47 -11.18 -1.84
CA GLY A 10 -21.35 -10.45 -0.95
C GLY A 10 -20.65 -9.88 0.31
N PRO A 11 -21.37 -9.04 1.07
CA PRO A 11 -20.87 -8.45 2.32
C PRO A 11 -20.68 -9.49 3.45
N ASP A 12 -21.19 -10.69 3.29
CA ASP A 12 -20.99 -11.84 4.18
C ASP A 12 -19.72 -12.63 3.84
N PHE A 13 -18.88 -12.10 2.95
CA PHE A 13 -17.65 -12.73 2.46
C PHE A 13 -17.88 -14.07 1.75
N ARG A 14 -19.05 -14.23 1.09
CA ARG A 14 -19.39 -15.42 0.31
C ARG A 14 -19.81 -15.07 -1.11
N PHE A 15 -19.69 -16.04 -2.00
CA PHE A 15 -20.18 -15.90 -3.37
C PHE A 15 -21.65 -16.36 -3.45
N HIS A 16 -22.47 -15.54 -4.07
CA HIS A 16 -23.89 -15.80 -4.34
C HIS A 16 -24.12 -15.84 -5.84
N LYS A 17 -24.84 -16.88 -6.31
CA LYS A 17 -25.29 -16.92 -7.71
C LYS A 17 -26.36 -15.85 -7.93
N GLY A 18 -26.22 -15.07 -9.00
CA GLY A 18 -27.16 -14.00 -9.33
C GLY A 18 -26.57 -13.01 -10.31
N GLY A 19 -26.81 -11.72 -10.03
CA GLY A 19 -26.32 -10.62 -10.84
C GLY A 19 -26.25 -9.33 -10.02
N PHE A 20 -26.04 -8.23 -10.72
CA PHE A 20 -26.06 -6.90 -10.12
C PHE A 20 -26.44 -5.83 -11.14
N ALA A 21 -26.95 -4.72 -10.64
CA ALA A 21 -27.23 -3.55 -11.46
C ALA A 21 -26.26 -2.41 -11.16
N VAL A 22 -25.88 -1.67 -12.21
CA VAL A 22 -25.04 -0.47 -12.11
C VAL A 22 -25.83 0.72 -12.64
N GLU A 23 -25.97 1.74 -11.82
CA GLU A 23 -26.63 3.01 -12.12
C GLU A 23 -25.71 4.15 -11.70
N ASN A 24 -25.54 5.15 -12.57
CA ASN A 24 -24.68 6.31 -12.32
C ASN A 24 -23.26 5.91 -11.86
N ALA A 25 -22.67 4.89 -12.51
CA ALA A 25 -21.36 4.33 -12.19
C ALA A 25 -21.22 3.78 -10.75
N ARG A 26 -22.34 3.37 -10.14
CA ARG A 26 -22.38 2.76 -8.80
C ARG A 26 -23.17 1.46 -8.84
N PHE A 27 -22.80 0.51 -8.00
CA PHE A 27 -23.64 -0.65 -7.73
C PHE A 27 -24.93 -0.16 -7.06
N SER A 28 -26.08 -0.39 -7.69
CA SER A 28 -27.38 0.01 -7.16
C SER A 28 -28.03 -1.12 -6.36
N ARG A 29 -27.90 -2.36 -6.79
CA ARG A 29 -28.44 -3.54 -6.11
C ARG A 29 -27.76 -4.83 -6.57
N VAL A 30 -27.77 -5.84 -5.69
CA VAL A 30 -27.45 -7.23 -6.01
C VAL A 30 -28.74 -7.94 -6.37
N LEU A 31 -28.73 -8.74 -7.44
CA LEU A 31 -29.88 -9.48 -7.96
C LEU A 31 -29.73 -10.95 -7.57
N THR A 32 -30.77 -11.48 -6.94
CA THR A 32 -30.86 -12.92 -6.60
C THR A 32 -31.56 -13.74 -7.67
N VAL A 33 -32.23 -13.06 -8.60
CA VAL A 33 -32.98 -13.65 -9.72
C VAL A 33 -32.65 -12.86 -10.99
N GLU A 34 -32.69 -13.49 -12.14
CA GLU A 34 -32.52 -12.80 -13.43
C GLU A 34 -33.71 -11.86 -13.67
N GLU A 35 -33.42 -10.57 -13.82
CA GLU A 35 -34.41 -9.52 -14.04
C GLU A 35 -34.15 -8.81 -15.37
N GLY A 36 -35.05 -9.00 -16.34
CA GLY A 36 -35.04 -8.28 -17.61
C GLY A 36 -33.85 -8.64 -18.53
N GLU A 37 -33.60 -7.79 -19.52
CA GLU A 37 -32.46 -7.91 -20.42
C GLU A 37 -31.18 -7.39 -19.75
N GLY A 38 -30.12 -8.20 -19.73
CA GLY A 38 -28.85 -7.88 -19.12
C GLY A 38 -27.67 -8.51 -19.83
N ILE A 39 -26.46 -8.11 -19.46
CA ILE A 39 -25.22 -8.70 -19.95
C ILE A 39 -24.99 -10.02 -19.21
N ASP A 40 -24.97 -11.14 -19.95
CA ASP A 40 -24.64 -12.47 -19.42
C ASP A 40 -23.14 -12.55 -19.12
N LEU A 41 -22.78 -12.82 -17.84
CA LEU A 41 -21.42 -13.01 -17.39
C LEU A 41 -20.96 -14.47 -17.43
N ALA A 42 -21.77 -15.38 -17.95
CA ALA A 42 -21.44 -16.79 -18.17
C ALA A 42 -20.87 -17.51 -16.91
N GLY A 43 -21.39 -17.19 -15.75
CA GLY A 43 -20.94 -17.76 -14.46
C GLY A 43 -19.65 -17.16 -13.89
N ALA A 44 -19.19 -16.04 -14.44
CA ALA A 44 -17.96 -15.39 -13.95
C ALA A 44 -18.09 -14.98 -12.48
N TYR A 45 -16.96 -15.04 -11.77
CA TYR A 45 -16.84 -14.52 -10.41
C TYR A 45 -16.68 -13.00 -10.45
N VAL A 46 -17.50 -12.29 -9.69
CA VAL A 46 -17.46 -10.84 -9.55
C VAL A 46 -17.05 -10.49 -8.13
N VAL A 47 -15.94 -9.79 -8.01
CA VAL A 47 -15.38 -9.32 -6.74
C VAL A 47 -15.19 -7.80 -6.78
N PRO A 48 -15.09 -7.11 -5.62
CA PRO A 48 -14.60 -5.74 -5.59
C PRO A 48 -13.22 -5.66 -6.24
N GLY A 49 -12.96 -4.56 -6.96
CA GLY A 49 -11.62 -4.34 -7.49
C GLY A 49 -10.57 -4.27 -6.37
N PHE A 50 -9.39 -4.83 -6.61
CA PHE A 50 -8.33 -4.83 -5.62
C PHE A 50 -7.74 -3.43 -5.42
N ILE A 51 -7.15 -3.22 -4.25
CA ILE A 51 -6.44 -1.99 -3.86
C ILE A 51 -5.02 -2.38 -3.53
N ASP A 52 -4.05 -1.71 -4.15
CA ASP A 52 -2.63 -1.89 -3.85
C ASP A 52 -2.07 -0.60 -3.24
N VAL A 53 -1.66 -0.67 -1.98
CA VAL A 53 -1.20 0.50 -1.22
C VAL A 53 0.32 0.65 -1.21
N HIS A 54 1.03 -0.29 -1.84
CA HIS A 54 2.48 -0.28 -1.92
C HIS A 54 2.94 -0.86 -3.26
N ASN A 55 3.29 0.02 -4.20
CA ASN A 55 3.69 -0.33 -5.56
C ASN A 55 4.61 0.77 -6.11
N HIS A 56 5.86 0.43 -6.44
CA HIS A 56 6.82 1.41 -7.01
C HIS A 56 6.62 1.58 -8.50
N GLY A 57 6.36 0.48 -9.22
CA GLY A 57 6.29 0.55 -10.66
C GLY A 57 5.87 -0.74 -11.36
N ASN A 58 5.77 -0.64 -12.68
CA ASN A 58 5.56 -1.74 -13.59
C ASN A 58 5.79 -1.26 -15.04
N SER A 59 5.84 -2.21 -16.00
CA SER A 59 5.92 -1.90 -17.44
C SER A 59 7.11 -1.00 -17.82
N GLY A 60 8.21 -1.09 -17.09
CA GLY A 60 9.41 -0.29 -17.31
C GLY A 60 9.31 1.15 -16.77
N LYS A 61 8.33 1.45 -15.92
CA LYS A 61 8.08 2.76 -15.33
C LYS A 61 8.08 2.69 -13.80
N ASP A 62 8.54 3.75 -13.17
CA ASP A 62 8.56 3.91 -11.71
C ASP A 62 7.86 5.22 -11.32
N PHE A 63 7.14 5.21 -10.22
CA PHE A 63 6.47 6.40 -9.71
C PHE A 63 7.48 7.52 -9.39
N SER A 64 8.63 7.15 -8.87
CA SER A 64 9.68 8.07 -8.45
C SER A 64 10.40 8.77 -9.63
N ASP A 65 10.17 8.32 -10.87
CA ASP A 65 10.67 9.00 -12.08
C ASP A 65 10.03 10.40 -12.26
N GLY A 66 8.85 10.65 -11.65
CA GLY A 66 8.11 11.90 -11.84
C GLY A 66 7.55 12.09 -13.26
N ASP A 67 7.54 11.02 -14.08
CA ASP A 67 7.02 11.02 -15.46
C ASP A 67 5.50 10.77 -15.46
N TYR A 68 4.73 11.75 -15.89
CA TYR A 68 3.26 11.65 -15.93
C TYR A 68 2.76 10.56 -16.88
N GLU A 69 3.30 10.43 -18.08
CA GLU A 69 2.88 9.39 -19.03
C GLU A 69 3.32 7.99 -18.56
N GLY A 70 4.47 7.91 -17.88
CA GLY A 70 4.92 6.71 -17.19
C GLY A 70 3.93 6.30 -16.10
N LEU A 71 3.51 7.22 -15.26
CA LEU A 71 2.54 6.96 -14.19
C LEU A 71 1.16 6.54 -14.74
N LYS A 72 0.71 7.12 -15.87
CA LYS A 72 -0.50 6.65 -16.57
C LYS A 72 -0.35 5.24 -17.10
N THR A 73 0.81 4.89 -17.63
CA THR A 73 1.11 3.54 -18.11
C THR A 73 1.04 2.54 -16.97
N LEU A 74 1.64 2.87 -15.84
CA LEU A 74 1.57 2.12 -14.58
C LEU A 74 0.11 1.91 -14.15
N ALA A 75 -0.69 2.96 -14.09
CA ALA A 75 -2.09 2.91 -13.67
C ALA A 75 -2.97 2.08 -14.63
N ARG A 76 -2.70 2.09 -15.94
CA ARG A 76 -3.39 1.23 -16.92
C ARG A 76 -3.04 -0.25 -16.74
N TYR A 77 -1.78 -0.55 -16.47
CA TYR A 77 -1.36 -1.92 -16.19
C TYR A 77 -2.05 -2.47 -14.94
N LEU A 78 -2.10 -1.69 -13.86
CA LEU A 78 -2.81 -2.05 -12.64
C LEU A 78 -4.29 -2.36 -12.90
N ALA A 79 -4.98 -1.48 -13.63
CA ALA A 79 -6.39 -1.69 -13.98
C ALA A 79 -6.62 -2.98 -14.78
N LYS A 80 -5.75 -3.29 -15.75
CA LYS A 80 -5.80 -4.55 -16.53
C LYS A 80 -5.62 -5.80 -15.66
N ASN A 81 -4.95 -5.67 -14.52
CA ASN A 81 -4.70 -6.76 -13.57
C ASN A 81 -5.69 -6.77 -12.39
N GLY A 82 -6.81 -6.04 -12.48
CA GLY A 82 -7.88 -6.06 -11.49
C GLY A 82 -7.64 -5.13 -10.29
N ILE A 83 -6.55 -4.36 -10.25
CA ILE A 83 -6.29 -3.34 -9.25
C ILE A 83 -6.97 -2.05 -9.72
N THR A 84 -8.05 -1.66 -9.03
CA THR A 84 -8.88 -0.51 -9.43
C THR A 84 -8.51 0.78 -8.70
N SER A 85 -7.79 0.67 -7.58
CA SER A 85 -7.27 1.80 -6.82
C SER A 85 -5.87 1.49 -6.31
N PHE A 86 -5.02 2.51 -6.17
CA PHE A 86 -3.65 2.29 -5.70
C PHE A 86 -3.10 3.53 -4.97
N ALA A 87 -2.07 3.29 -4.17
CA ALA A 87 -1.17 4.30 -3.62
C ALA A 87 0.26 3.94 -4.05
N PRO A 88 0.83 4.65 -5.05
CA PRO A 88 2.19 4.37 -5.45
C PRO A 88 3.16 4.72 -4.32
N ALA A 89 4.22 3.91 -4.17
CA ALA A 89 5.29 4.12 -3.22
C ALA A 89 6.47 4.83 -3.87
N SER A 90 7.00 5.87 -3.21
CA SER A 90 8.27 6.48 -3.62
C SER A 90 9.45 5.65 -3.10
N VAL A 91 10.64 5.87 -3.65
CA VAL A 91 11.90 5.41 -3.07
C VAL A 91 12.65 6.57 -2.41
N THR A 92 13.70 6.27 -1.66
CA THR A 92 14.56 7.28 -1.04
C THR A 92 15.32 8.09 -2.10
N LEU A 93 14.95 9.36 -2.23
CA LEU A 93 15.46 10.34 -3.21
C LEU A 93 15.67 11.72 -2.57
N PRO A 94 16.39 12.64 -3.25
CA PRO A 94 16.42 14.05 -2.86
C PRO A 94 15.02 14.66 -2.83
N GLU A 95 14.78 15.60 -1.91
CA GLU A 95 13.47 16.25 -1.69
C GLU A 95 12.84 16.80 -2.98
N GLU A 96 13.63 17.45 -3.85
CA GLU A 96 13.11 18.04 -5.09
C GLU A 96 12.61 16.99 -6.10
N GLN A 97 13.24 15.81 -6.12
CA GLN A 97 12.77 14.71 -6.96
C GLN A 97 11.48 14.11 -6.39
N LEU A 98 11.41 13.92 -5.07
CA LEU A 98 10.16 13.50 -4.39
C LEU A 98 9.02 14.48 -4.65
N LYS A 99 9.26 15.79 -4.57
CA LYS A 99 8.24 16.81 -4.91
C LYS A 99 7.72 16.63 -6.32
N THR A 100 8.61 16.44 -7.30
CA THR A 100 8.22 16.24 -8.71
C THR A 100 7.34 15.00 -8.86
N ALA A 101 7.73 13.86 -8.26
CA ALA A 101 6.94 12.64 -8.28
C ALA A 101 5.56 12.83 -7.63
N TYR A 102 5.50 13.52 -6.48
CA TYR A 102 4.26 13.73 -5.74
C TYR A 102 3.30 14.70 -6.45
N GLN A 103 3.82 15.76 -7.07
CA GLN A 103 3.03 16.64 -7.95
C GLN A 103 2.46 15.88 -9.14
N THR A 104 3.24 14.98 -9.72
CA THR A 104 2.78 14.09 -10.80
C THR A 104 1.67 13.15 -10.31
N GLY A 105 1.80 12.59 -9.12
CA GLY A 105 0.76 11.79 -8.47
C GLY A 105 -0.53 12.60 -8.23
N ALA A 106 -0.41 13.80 -7.69
CA ALA A 106 -1.55 14.70 -7.45
C ALA A 106 -2.28 15.04 -8.75
N ARG A 107 -1.52 15.31 -9.81
CA ARG A 107 -2.09 15.52 -11.15
C ARG A 107 -2.88 14.31 -11.65
N LEU A 108 -2.34 13.09 -11.54
CA LEU A 108 -3.04 11.88 -11.97
C LEU A 108 -4.33 11.65 -11.17
N ALA A 109 -4.28 11.84 -9.84
CA ALA A 109 -5.45 11.70 -8.98
C ALA A 109 -6.58 12.67 -9.37
N LYS A 110 -6.24 13.90 -9.74
CA LYS A 110 -7.18 14.94 -10.14
C LYS A 110 -7.78 14.68 -11.52
N GLU A 111 -6.96 14.29 -12.50
CA GLU A 111 -7.41 14.03 -13.87
C GLU A 111 -8.19 12.71 -13.98
N ALA A 112 -7.90 11.72 -13.15
CA ALA A 112 -8.53 10.40 -13.09
C ALA A 112 -8.84 9.81 -14.49
N PRO A 113 -7.84 9.62 -15.36
CA PRO A 113 -8.06 9.26 -16.76
C PRO A 113 -8.75 7.91 -16.90
N ALA A 114 -9.66 7.80 -17.85
CA ALA A 114 -10.40 6.57 -18.13
C ALA A 114 -9.47 5.40 -18.45
N GLY A 115 -9.83 4.20 -17.99
CA GLY A 115 -9.07 2.96 -18.20
C GLY A 115 -7.81 2.84 -17.32
N CYS A 116 -7.64 3.72 -16.35
CA CYS A 116 -6.58 3.67 -15.35
C CYS A 116 -7.15 3.24 -13.99
N ALA A 117 -6.32 2.59 -13.16
CA ALA A 117 -6.57 2.51 -11.74
C ALA A 117 -6.57 3.91 -11.12
N VAL A 118 -7.41 4.14 -10.12
CA VAL A 118 -7.54 5.46 -9.48
C VAL A 118 -6.46 5.62 -8.41
N LEU A 119 -5.63 6.64 -8.53
CA LEU A 119 -4.69 7.00 -7.48
C LEU A 119 -5.47 7.60 -6.29
N ARG A 120 -5.41 6.95 -5.13
CA ARG A 120 -6.13 7.32 -3.91
C ARG A 120 -5.25 7.92 -2.83
N GLY A 121 -3.97 7.77 -2.95
CA GLY A 121 -2.98 8.28 -2.02
C GLY A 121 -1.58 8.08 -2.56
N ILE A 122 -0.58 8.49 -1.78
CA ILE A 122 0.84 8.24 -2.01
C ILE A 122 1.38 7.57 -0.76
N HIS A 123 2.20 6.56 -0.93
CA HIS A 123 2.99 5.94 0.11
C HIS A 123 4.39 6.55 0.07
N MET A 124 4.72 7.36 1.07
CA MET A 124 6.05 7.95 1.23
C MET A 124 6.98 6.92 1.86
N GLU A 125 7.62 6.09 1.05
CA GLU A 125 8.61 5.11 1.48
C GLU A 125 10.02 5.73 1.43
N GLY A 126 10.48 6.18 2.58
CA GLY A 126 11.74 6.94 2.75
C GLY A 126 11.55 8.46 2.73
N PRO A 127 12.61 9.20 3.05
CA PRO A 127 14.02 8.79 3.28
C PRO A 127 14.40 8.52 4.75
N PHE A 128 13.48 8.35 5.65
CA PHE A 128 13.70 8.28 7.11
C PHE A 128 13.98 6.85 7.59
N PHE A 129 15.01 6.22 7.04
CA PHE A 129 15.32 4.81 7.20
C PHE A 129 16.66 4.52 7.85
N SER A 130 16.78 3.35 8.47
CA SER A 130 18.02 2.84 9.01
C SER A 130 19.00 2.45 7.91
N GLU A 131 20.24 2.96 7.98
CA GLU A 131 21.31 2.54 7.06
C GLU A 131 21.53 1.02 7.07
N LYS A 132 21.39 0.38 8.24
CA LYS A 132 21.54 -1.07 8.38
C LYS A 132 20.45 -1.88 7.69
N LYS A 133 19.27 -1.30 7.51
CA LYS A 133 18.07 -1.97 6.99
C LYS A 133 17.52 -1.30 5.73
N LYS A 134 18.31 -0.46 5.10
CA LYS A 134 17.88 0.29 3.91
C LYS A 134 17.50 -0.60 2.72
N GLY A 135 17.96 -1.86 2.67
CA GLY A 135 17.69 -2.72 1.53
C GLY A 135 18.20 -2.12 0.21
N ALA A 136 17.31 -2.01 -0.77
CA ALA A 136 17.58 -1.43 -2.08
C ALA A 136 17.56 0.12 -2.09
N GLN A 137 17.17 0.77 -0.99
CA GLN A 137 17.12 2.22 -0.89
C GLN A 137 18.52 2.87 -0.98
N ASN A 138 18.60 4.05 -1.60
CA ASN A 138 19.88 4.74 -1.78
C ASN A 138 20.36 5.39 -0.48
N GLY A 139 21.41 4.82 0.12
CA GLY A 139 21.98 5.29 1.38
C GLY A 139 22.46 6.76 1.37
N ALA A 140 22.81 7.30 0.21
CA ALA A 140 23.27 8.69 0.09
C ALA A 140 22.18 9.73 0.40
N TYR A 141 20.91 9.35 0.35
CA TYR A 141 19.76 10.24 0.58
C TYR A 141 19.00 9.94 1.86
N LEU A 142 19.48 8.98 2.67
CA LEU A 142 18.89 8.71 3.99
C LEU A 142 19.06 9.91 4.91
N GLN A 143 18.02 10.18 5.70
CA GLN A 143 17.96 11.31 6.61
C GLN A 143 17.30 10.90 7.93
N ASN A 144 17.56 11.69 8.98
CA ASN A 144 16.75 11.61 10.18
C ASN A 144 15.34 12.17 9.92
N PRO A 145 14.31 11.65 10.61
CA PRO A 145 12.93 12.11 10.48
C PRO A 145 12.81 13.64 10.63
N ASN A 146 12.11 14.27 9.69
CA ASN A 146 11.96 15.70 9.60
C ASN A 146 10.51 16.08 9.25
N VAL A 147 9.81 16.67 10.22
CA VAL A 147 8.39 17.09 10.06
C VAL A 147 8.24 18.16 8.98
N GLU A 148 9.14 19.13 8.92
CA GLU A 148 9.05 20.22 7.95
C GLU A 148 9.21 19.70 6.50
N MET A 149 10.11 18.74 6.28
CA MET A 149 10.24 18.09 4.99
C MET A 149 8.95 17.32 4.62
N PHE A 150 8.39 16.57 5.56
CA PHE A 150 7.11 15.86 5.34
C PHE A 150 6.00 16.85 4.95
N LEU A 151 5.88 17.98 5.67
CA LEU A 151 4.84 18.98 5.39
C LEU A 151 4.99 19.58 3.99
N ARG A 152 6.22 19.95 3.57
CA ARG A 152 6.47 20.43 2.21
C ARG A 152 6.16 19.40 1.14
N LEU A 153 6.49 18.12 1.38
CA LEU A 153 6.18 17.02 0.46
C LEU A 153 4.68 16.75 0.41
N ASN A 154 3.99 16.81 1.55
CA ASN A 154 2.53 16.63 1.59
C ASN A 154 1.78 17.79 0.93
N GLU A 155 2.29 19.00 1.01
CA GLU A 155 1.78 20.15 0.25
C GLU A 155 1.97 19.95 -1.26
N ALA A 156 3.15 19.51 -1.69
CA ALA A 156 3.41 19.17 -3.10
C ALA A 156 2.51 18.04 -3.62
N ALA A 157 2.15 17.11 -2.75
CA ALA A 157 1.21 16.02 -3.01
C ALA A 157 -0.26 16.45 -2.92
N GLU A 158 -0.59 17.72 -2.68
CA GLU A 158 -1.96 18.21 -2.42
C GLU A 158 -2.68 17.41 -1.30
N GLY A 159 -1.94 16.98 -0.25
CA GLY A 159 -2.48 16.20 0.88
C GLY A 159 -2.71 14.71 0.58
N LEU A 160 -2.12 14.19 -0.49
CA LEU A 160 -2.29 12.79 -0.89
C LEU A 160 -1.32 11.81 -0.21
N ILE A 161 -0.35 12.24 0.59
CA ILE A 161 0.42 11.29 1.40
C ILE A 161 -0.53 10.65 2.42
N LYS A 162 -0.78 9.34 2.25
CA LYS A 162 -1.68 8.57 3.13
C LYS A 162 -0.94 7.61 4.04
N ILE A 163 0.26 7.20 3.64
CA ILE A 163 1.17 6.39 4.43
C ILE A 163 2.54 7.08 4.38
N ALA A 164 3.19 7.22 5.54
CA ALA A 164 4.53 7.76 5.67
C ALA A 164 5.39 6.85 6.55
N ASP A 165 6.48 6.39 5.99
CA ASP A 165 7.38 5.42 6.59
C ASP A 165 8.45 6.07 7.45
N VAL A 166 8.82 5.40 8.54
CA VAL A 166 9.88 5.83 9.44
C VAL A 166 10.53 4.64 10.17
N ALA A 167 11.85 4.71 10.35
CA ALA A 167 12.59 3.85 11.26
C ALA A 167 12.61 4.47 12.67
N PRO A 168 11.93 3.86 13.66
CA PRO A 168 11.68 4.50 14.96
C PRO A 168 12.92 4.63 15.86
N GLU A 169 14.00 3.92 15.58
CA GLU A 169 15.26 4.04 16.29
C GLU A 169 16.05 5.31 15.92
N LEU A 170 15.67 6.01 14.87
CA LEU A 170 16.39 7.21 14.41
C LEU A 170 16.16 8.39 15.36
N PRO A 171 17.18 9.27 15.52
CA PRO A 171 17.00 10.51 16.26
C PRO A 171 15.85 11.35 15.71
N GLY A 172 14.93 11.76 16.58
CA GLY A 172 13.76 12.57 16.20
C GLY A 172 12.55 11.76 15.67
N ALA A 173 12.62 10.44 15.64
CA ALA A 173 11.53 9.60 15.13
C ALA A 173 10.25 9.72 15.96
N ILE A 174 10.32 9.69 17.28
CA ILE A 174 9.13 9.75 18.14
C ILE A 174 8.36 11.07 17.97
N PRO A 175 8.99 12.27 18.08
CA PRO A 175 8.30 13.52 17.79
C PRO A 175 7.73 13.61 16.36
N TYR A 176 8.44 13.03 15.36
CA TYR A 176 7.92 12.93 14.00
C TYR A 176 6.64 12.11 13.95
N ILE A 177 6.63 10.92 14.55
CA ILE A 177 5.46 10.03 14.61
C ILE A 177 4.28 10.74 15.28
N GLU A 178 4.50 11.36 16.45
CA GLU A 178 3.47 12.10 17.20
C GLU A 178 2.83 13.24 16.40
N HIS A 179 3.59 13.87 15.50
CA HIS A 179 3.09 14.93 14.66
C HIS A 179 2.37 14.40 13.42
N VAL A 180 3.03 13.51 12.67
CA VAL A 180 2.59 13.03 11.34
C VAL A 180 1.39 12.09 11.45
N SER A 181 1.27 11.31 12.54
CA SER A 181 0.13 10.42 12.78
C SER A 181 -1.22 11.15 12.90
N LYS A 182 -1.21 12.47 13.10
CA LYS A 182 -2.42 13.32 13.07
C LYS A 182 -2.83 13.73 11.66
N ILE A 183 -1.97 13.47 10.66
CA ILE A 183 -2.16 13.88 9.27
C ILE A 183 -2.40 12.66 8.37
N CYS A 184 -1.59 11.61 8.53
CA CYS A 184 -1.68 10.38 7.76
C CYS A 184 -1.28 9.16 8.60
N THR A 185 -1.42 7.96 8.05
CA THR A 185 -0.92 6.73 8.68
C THR A 185 0.59 6.74 8.72
N VAL A 186 1.18 6.59 9.91
CA VAL A 186 2.63 6.39 10.06
C VAL A 186 2.92 4.90 10.12
N SER A 187 3.86 4.46 9.29
CA SER A 187 4.29 3.07 9.19
C SER A 187 5.74 2.89 9.67
N ILE A 188 5.98 1.81 10.38
CA ILE A 188 7.33 1.38 10.76
C ILE A 188 7.91 0.59 9.59
N ALA A 189 9.06 1.05 9.07
CA ALA A 189 9.68 0.48 7.88
C ALA A 189 11.21 0.60 7.92
N HIS A 190 11.92 -0.28 7.20
CA HIS A 190 13.37 -0.22 6.98
C HIS A 190 14.15 0.12 8.27
N THR A 191 13.93 -0.67 9.31
CA THR A 191 14.31 -0.36 10.68
C THR A 191 15.15 -1.46 11.31
N ASP A 192 16.12 -1.08 12.15
CA ASP A 192 16.84 -1.98 13.04
C ASP A 192 16.28 -1.92 14.48
N ALA A 193 15.05 -1.39 14.63
CA ALA A 193 14.40 -1.20 15.94
C ALA A 193 14.19 -2.53 16.66
N ASN A 194 14.48 -2.52 17.95
CA ASN A 194 14.10 -3.60 18.84
C ASN A 194 12.61 -3.50 19.23
N TYR A 195 12.16 -4.45 20.05
CA TYR A 195 10.77 -4.51 20.50
C TYR A 195 10.32 -3.24 21.26
N GLU A 196 11.16 -2.73 22.18
CA GLU A 196 10.80 -1.56 23.00
C GLU A 196 10.71 -0.27 22.14
N GLN A 197 11.61 -0.12 21.17
CA GLN A 197 11.57 0.99 20.22
C GLN A 197 10.32 0.93 19.34
N ALA A 198 9.95 -0.26 18.84
CA ALA A 198 8.73 -0.46 18.09
C ALA A 198 7.47 -0.18 18.92
N LYS A 199 7.44 -0.62 20.18
CA LYS A 199 6.34 -0.32 21.13
C LYS A 199 6.21 1.18 21.39
N ALA A 200 7.34 1.89 21.57
CA ALA A 200 7.34 3.34 21.75
C ALA A 200 6.79 4.05 20.52
N ALA A 201 7.15 3.62 19.32
CA ALA A 201 6.61 4.16 18.07
C ALA A 201 5.10 3.94 17.94
N ILE A 202 4.63 2.73 18.26
CA ILE A 202 3.19 2.41 18.25
C ILE A 202 2.43 3.26 19.30
N ALA A 203 2.98 3.45 20.48
CA ALA A 203 2.42 4.32 21.50
C ALA A 203 2.39 5.80 21.07
N ALA A 204 3.37 6.24 20.28
CA ALA A 204 3.43 7.58 19.71
C ALA A 204 2.47 7.81 18.53
N GLY A 205 1.83 6.76 18.00
CA GLY A 205 0.82 6.86 16.94
C GLY A 205 1.12 6.10 15.65
N ALA A 206 2.24 5.39 15.55
CA ALA A 206 2.44 4.47 14.41
C ALA A 206 1.41 3.33 14.48
N SER A 207 0.72 3.10 13.36
CA SER A 207 -0.39 2.13 13.29
C SER A 207 -0.28 1.16 12.12
N HIS A 208 0.88 1.18 11.44
CA HIS A 208 1.12 0.38 10.25
C HIS A 208 2.55 -0.18 10.25
N ILE A 209 2.74 -1.30 9.58
CA ILE A 209 4.05 -1.92 9.34
C ILE A 209 4.17 -2.18 7.85
N THR A 210 5.18 -1.61 7.23
CA THR A 210 5.48 -1.81 5.81
C THR A 210 6.16 -3.16 5.60
N HIS A 211 5.76 -3.88 4.55
CA HIS A 211 6.28 -5.18 4.09
C HIS A 211 6.83 -6.09 5.20
N LEU A 212 5.94 -6.50 6.12
CA LEU A 212 6.25 -7.31 7.32
C LEU A 212 7.31 -8.40 7.04
N PHE A 213 8.27 -8.54 7.94
CA PHE A 213 9.48 -9.37 7.89
C PHE A 213 10.62 -8.83 7.01
N ASN A 214 10.34 -7.98 6.02
CA ASN A 214 11.36 -7.45 5.12
C ASN A 214 11.97 -6.17 5.69
N ALA A 215 13.29 -6.00 5.51
CA ALA A 215 14.04 -4.84 5.99
C ALA A 215 13.83 -4.50 7.48
N MET A 216 13.68 -5.50 8.34
CA MET A 216 13.54 -5.37 9.80
C MET A 216 14.28 -6.53 10.52
N PRO A 217 14.47 -6.46 11.86
CA PRO A 217 15.03 -7.58 12.63
C PRO A 217 14.13 -8.82 12.57
N SER A 218 14.76 -10.00 12.57
CA SER A 218 14.03 -11.26 12.58
C SER A 218 13.19 -11.43 13.84
N PHE A 219 12.02 -12.07 13.70
CA PHE A 219 11.18 -12.48 14.83
C PHE A 219 11.80 -13.66 15.59
N LEU A 220 12.36 -13.40 16.74
CA LEU A 220 13.00 -14.41 17.58
C LEU A 220 12.26 -14.56 18.91
N HIS A 221 12.32 -15.77 19.49
CA HIS A 221 11.61 -16.08 20.74
C HIS A 221 12.01 -15.24 21.97
N ARG A 222 13.18 -14.59 21.98
CA ARG A 222 13.67 -13.68 23.03
C ARG A 222 13.91 -12.26 22.54
N ALA A 223 13.80 -12.02 21.24
CA ALA A 223 13.92 -10.71 20.62
C ALA A 223 12.84 -10.59 19.53
N PRO A 224 11.57 -10.35 19.93
CA PRO A 224 10.44 -10.39 18.99
C PRO A 224 10.40 -9.20 18.04
N GLY A 225 11.16 -8.14 18.30
CA GLY A 225 11.33 -7.00 17.43
C GLY A 225 10.02 -6.32 17.02
N VAL A 226 10.02 -5.72 15.84
CA VAL A 226 8.86 -5.04 15.25
C VAL A 226 7.68 -6.00 15.07
N VAL A 227 7.94 -7.22 14.59
CA VAL A 227 6.90 -8.23 14.33
C VAL A 227 6.12 -8.55 15.61
N GLY A 228 6.80 -8.77 16.73
CA GLY A 228 6.17 -9.07 18.01
C GLY A 228 5.38 -7.88 18.55
N ALA A 229 5.96 -6.67 18.50
CA ALA A 229 5.30 -5.45 18.92
C ALA A 229 4.00 -5.18 18.14
N ALA A 230 4.02 -5.41 16.82
CA ALA A 230 2.86 -5.26 15.95
C ALA A 230 1.79 -6.33 16.21
N ALA A 231 2.21 -7.60 16.37
CA ALA A 231 1.29 -8.71 16.56
C ALA A 231 0.41 -8.54 17.81
N GLU A 232 0.98 -8.07 18.91
CA GLU A 232 0.25 -7.83 20.16
C GLU A 232 -0.51 -6.48 20.22
N SER A 233 -0.36 -5.61 19.22
CA SER A 233 -1.04 -4.32 19.13
C SER A 233 -2.26 -4.44 18.20
N PRO A 234 -3.50 -4.60 18.71
CA PRO A 234 -4.65 -5.04 17.90
C PRO A 234 -5.13 -4.03 16.85
N TRP A 235 -4.68 -2.79 16.94
CA TRP A 235 -5.02 -1.72 15.97
C TRP A 235 -3.96 -1.55 14.88
N VAL A 236 -2.82 -2.25 14.97
CA VAL A 236 -1.75 -2.16 13.97
C VAL A 236 -2.06 -3.08 12.80
N ILE A 237 -2.01 -2.52 11.59
CA ILE A 237 -2.12 -3.25 10.33
C ILE A 237 -0.72 -3.50 9.79
N ALA A 238 -0.49 -4.65 9.18
CA ALA A 238 0.79 -4.97 8.57
C ALA A 238 0.61 -5.32 7.08
N GLU A 239 1.48 -4.77 6.25
CA GLU A 239 1.58 -5.18 4.85
C GLU A 239 2.29 -6.52 4.74
N LEU A 240 1.89 -7.32 3.74
CA LEU A 240 2.50 -8.63 3.49
C LEU A 240 2.65 -8.87 1.99
N ILE A 241 3.87 -9.16 1.55
CA ILE A 241 4.17 -9.59 0.18
C ILE A 241 3.98 -11.10 0.11
N CYS A 242 3.06 -11.57 -0.72
CA CYS A 242 2.68 -12.98 -0.83
C CYS A 242 3.09 -13.61 -2.18
N ASP A 243 4.20 -13.17 -2.77
CA ASP A 243 4.68 -13.64 -4.08
C ASP A 243 5.43 -14.98 -4.05
N GLY A 244 5.64 -15.53 -2.86
CA GLY A 244 6.39 -16.78 -2.64
C GLY A 244 7.90 -16.64 -2.76
N GLN A 245 8.42 -15.42 -2.89
CA GLN A 245 9.85 -15.12 -2.96
C GLN A 245 10.31 -14.33 -1.71
N HIS A 246 9.61 -13.26 -1.37
CA HIS A 246 9.95 -12.41 -0.22
C HIS A 246 9.64 -13.07 1.11
N VAL A 247 8.53 -13.79 1.19
CA VAL A 247 8.09 -14.47 2.42
C VAL A 247 7.73 -15.91 2.10
N HIS A 248 8.37 -16.84 2.79
CA HIS A 248 8.10 -18.28 2.62
C HIS A 248 6.62 -18.57 2.98
N GLU A 249 5.98 -19.48 2.24
CA GLU A 249 4.54 -19.77 2.39
C GLU A 249 4.13 -20.20 3.82
N SER A 250 5.00 -20.89 4.56
CA SER A 250 4.73 -21.26 5.96
C SER A 250 4.73 -20.01 6.88
N VAL A 251 5.55 -19.01 6.57
CA VAL A 251 5.60 -17.74 7.31
C VAL A 251 4.38 -16.88 6.96
N VAL A 252 3.91 -16.90 5.70
CA VAL A 252 2.65 -16.28 5.31
C VAL A 252 1.49 -16.86 6.15
N ARG A 253 1.39 -18.20 6.25
CA ARG A 253 0.37 -18.84 7.10
C ARG A 253 0.49 -18.45 8.58
N ALA A 254 1.71 -18.37 9.10
CA ALA A 254 1.96 -17.92 10.47
C ALA A 254 1.53 -16.47 10.68
N ALA A 255 1.80 -15.57 9.72
CA ALA A 255 1.36 -14.17 9.77
C ALA A 255 -0.16 -14.07 9.87
N PHE A 256 -0.90 -14.83 9.05
CA PHE A 256 -2.37 -14.90 9.15
C PHE A 256 -2.86 -15.42 10.51
N SER A 257 -2.14 -16.37 11.11
CA SER A 257 -2.49 -16.87 12.44
C SER A 257 -2.21 -15.84 13.55
N MET A 258 -1.15 -15.02 13.40
CA MET A 258 -0.76 -14.01 14.38
C MET A 258 -1.62 -12.74 14.30
N PHE A 259 -1.91 -12.26 13.10
CA PHE A 259 -2.59 -10.98 12.87
C PHE A 259 -4.08 -11.13 12.56
N GLY A 260 -4.50 -12.26 12.01
CA GLY A 260 -5.81 -12.42 11.40
C GLY A 260 -5.94 -11.66 10.07
N ALA A 261 -6.92 -12.04 9.24
CA ALA A 261 -7.13 -11.43 7.93
C ALA A 261 -7.48 -9.93 7.98
N ALA A 262 -8.09 -9.47 9.08
CA ALA A 262 -8.50 -8.07 9.23
C ALA A 262 -7.33 -7.10 9.46
N ARG A 263 -6.15 -7.61 9.81
CA ARG A 263 -4.97 -6.79 10.10
C ARG A 263 -3.79 -7.04 9.15
N LEU A 264 -4.02 -7.77 8.07
CA LEU A 264 -3.03 -7.96 7.00
C LEU A 264 -3.51 -7.28 5.73
N CYS A 265 -2.67 -6.41 5.19
CA CYS A 265 -2.85 -5.76 3.90
C CYS A 265 -1.92 -6.43 2.89
N LEU A 266 -2.48 -7.12 1.91
CA LEU A 266 -1.67 -7.71 0.85
C LEU A 266 -1.22 -6.64 -0.12
N ILE A 267 0.08 -6.57 -0.41
CA ILE A 267 0.69 -5.61 -1.30
C ILE A 267 1.49 -6.33 -2.39
N SER A 268 1.74 -5.63 -3.49
CA SER A 268 2.61 -6.17 -4.53
C SER A 268 4.08 -5.84 -4.29
N ASP A 269 4.39 -4.66 -3.79
CA ASP A 269 5.74 -4.09 -3.73
C ASP A 269 6.45 -4.24 -5.10
N ALA A 270 5.67 -4.06 -6.17
CA ALA A 270 6.13 -4.30 -7.52
C ALA A 270 7.08 -3.19 -7.96
N LEU A 271 8.13 -3.60 -8.66
CA LEU A 271 9.15 -2.71 -9.25
C LEU A 271 8.88 -2.50 -10.75
N SER A 272 9.60 -1.56 -11.35
CA SER A 272 9.48 -1.22 -12.78
C SER A 272 9.59 -2.42 -13.73
N CYS A 273 10.32 -3.48 -13.36
CA CYS A 273 10.43 -4.70 -14.15
C CYS A 273 9.16 -5.58 -14.16
N CYS A 274 8.20 -5.34 -13.27
CA CYS A 274 6.93 -6.06 -13.26
C CYS A 274 6.19 -5.86 -14.59
N GLY A 275 5.66 -6.95 -15.18
CA GLY A 275 4.97 -6.89 -16.45
C GLY A 275 5.84 -6.69 -17.69
N MET A 276 7.17 -6.67 -17.54
CA MET A 276 8.10 -6.66 -18.66
C MET A 276 8.24 -8.05 -19.29
N PRO A 277 8.49 -8.16 -20.60
CA PRO A 277 8.85 -9.43 -21.23
C PRO A 277 10.09 -10.04 -20.56
N LYS A 278 10.07 -11.37 -20.42
CA LYS A 278 11.24 -12.14 -19.94
C LYS A 278 12.34 -12.17 -20.95
#